data_e5f2f899ee7df6b09be714b06d009422
#
_entry.id   e5f2f899ee7df6b09be714b06d009422
#
_cell.length_a   1.000
_cell.length_b   1.000
_cell.length_c   1.000
_cell.angle_alpha   90.00
_cell.angle_beta   90.00
_cell.angle_gamma   90.00
#
_symmetry.space_group_name_H-M   'P 1'
#
loop_
_entity.id
_entity.type
_entity.pdbx_description
1 polymer ?
#
loop_
_entity_poly.entity_id
_entity_poly.type
_entity_poly.pdbx_seq_one_letter_code
_entity_poly.pdbx_strand_id
1 'polypeptide(L)'
;MKIFKYVILGAILMALFACENEKNTFSDNPSIYIGGDKEQNATADSVIFSFKKYDDAIQSYDLNLMVYVTGVVSDRARTFALEVLEDGTNVSSNDYTLGDMEIPAGAYYATLPVTVKRKVEGIDLAEQVASLPVRVKANENF
;
A
#
# COMPACT_ATOMS: atom_id res chain seq x y z
N MET A 1 25.14 48.24 38.34
CA MET A 1 25.11 48.21 36.85
C MET A 1 25.83 47.01 36.23
N LYS A 2 26.86 46.46 36.83
CA LYS A 2 27.58 45.28 36.28
C LYS A 2 26.78 43.97 36.46
N ILE A 3 26.12 43.74 37.58
CA ILE A 3 25.32 42.54 37.90
C ILE A 3 24.15 42.35 36.93
N PHE A 4 23.50 43.43 36.55
CA PHE A 4 22.37 43.42 35.64
C PHE A 4 22.74 42.90 34.21
N LYS A 5 23.97 43.23 33.77
CA LYS A 5 24.47 42.74 32.47
C LYS A 5 24.72 41.22 32.49
N TYR A 6 25.16 40.64 33.58
CA TYR A 6 25.39 39.21 33.70
C TYR A 6 24.09 38.41 33.84
N VAL A 7 23.07 38.99 34.46
CA VAL A 7 21.74 38.39 34.53
C VAL A 7 21.08 38.31 33.16
N ILE A 8 21.16 39.39 32.35
CA ILE A 8 20.65 39.39 30.98
C ILE A 8 21.41 38.41 30.08
N LEU A 9 22.75 38.34 30.21
CA LEU A 9 23.56 37.42 29.44
C LEU A 9 23.25 35.93 29.80
N GLY A 10 23.01 35.65 31.08
CA GLY A 10 22.59 34.30 31.52
C GLY A 10 21.19 33.90 31.01
N ALA A 11 20.26 34.86 31.02
CA ALA A 11 18.90 34.61 30.46
C ALA A 11 18.90 34.32 28.95
N ILE A 12 19.76 35.01 28.19
CA ILE A 12 19.91 34.79 26.75
C ILE A 12 20.55 33.40 26.48
N LEU A 13 21.52 32.99 27.30
CA LEU A 13 22.17 31.68 27.15
C LEU A 13 21.20 30.52 27.44
N MET A 14 20.29 30.66 28.40
CA MET A 14 19.25 29.65 28.69
C MET A 14 18.19 29.56 27.59
N ALA A 15 17.90 30.62 26.86
CA ALA A 15 16.93 30.60 25.76
C ALA A 15 17.44 29.80 24.54
N LEU A 16 18.75 29.58 24.41
CA LEU A 16 19.32 28.84 23.29
C LEU A 16 19.22 27.31 23.44
N PHE A 17 18.87 26.81 24.61
CA PHE A 17 18.68 25.38 24.85
C PHE A 17 17.20 24.95 24.82
N ALA A 18 16.27 25.87 24.56
CA ALA A 18 14.83 25.60 24.54
C ALA A 18 14.31 25.09 23.18
N CYS A 19 15.19 24.79 22.22
CA CYS A 19 14.78 24.07 21.00
C CYS A 19 14.95 22.57 21.27
N GLU A 20 14.03 21.97 22.01
CA GLU A 20 13.75 20.56 21.84
C GLU A 20 13.10 20.42 20.44
N ASN A 21 13.89 19.92 19.50
CA ASN A 21 13.32 19.32 18.29
C ASN A 21 12.48 18.14 18.79
N GLU A 22 11.17 18.34 18.93
CA GLU A 22 10.24 17.23 18.92
C GLU A 22 10.49 16.51 17.59
N LYS A 23 11.30 15.47 17.63
CA LYS A 23 11.31 14.49 16.56
C LYS A 23 9.89 13.99 16.54
N ASN A 24 9.15 14.36 15.50
CA ASN A 24 7.92 13.68 15.16
C ASN A 24 8.29 12.22 14.86
N THR A 25 8.52 11.46 15.91
CA THR A 25 8.58 10.02 15.82
C THR A 25 7.16 9.59 15.56
N PHE A 26 6.87 9.15 14.34
CA PHE A 26 5.65 8.42 14.05
C PHE A 26 5.63 7.20 14.98
N SER A 27 5.02 7.38 16.15
CA SER A 27 4.82 6.29 17.12
C SER A 27 3.49 5.60 16.91
N ASP A 28 2.76 6.02 15.88
CA ASP A 28 1.45 5.48 15.56
C ASP A 28 1.56 4.05 15.01
N ASN A 29 0.54 3.27 15.25
CA ASN A 29 0.43 1.93 14.70
C ASN A 29 0.70 1.97 13.19
N PRO A 30 1.46 1.01 12.66
CA PRO A 30 1.72 0.95 11.24
C PRO A 30 0.39 0.84 10.50
N SER A 31 0.27 1.59 9.40
CA SER A 31 -0.89 1.50 8.52
C SER A 31 -0.47 0.85 7.21
N ILE A 32 -1.39 0.13 6.59
CA ILE A 32 -1.20 -0.56 5.32
C ILE A 32 -2.18 -0.03 4.28
N TYR A 33 -1.73 0.14 3.03
CA TYR A 33 -2.57 0.62 1.94
C TYR A 33 -2.12 0.06 0.59
N ILE A 34 -3.05 0.01 -0.37
CA ILE A 34 -2.75 -0.34 -1.75
C ILE A 34 -2.40 0.94 -2.49
N GLY A 35 -1.29 0.92 -3.23
CA GLY A 35 -0.85 2.01 -4.08
C GLY A 35 -0.76 1.59 -5.54
N GLY A 36 -0.68 2.58 -6.43
CA GLY A 36 -0.49 2.34 -7.85
C GLY A 36 0.96 2.04 -8.22
N ASP A 37 1.16 1.18 -9.19
CA ASP A 37 2.43 0.96 -9.86
C ASP A 37 2.39 1.62 -11.25
N LYS A 38 3.23 2.62 -11.46
CA LYS A 38 3.28 3.39 -12.71
C LYS A 38 3.69 2.53 -13.91
N GLU A 39 4.48 1.49 -13.70
CA GLU A 39 4.95 0.61 -14.77
C GLU A 39 3.82 -0.26 -15.34
N GLN A 40 2.78 -0.51 -14.54
CA GLN A 40 1.63 -1.34 -14.93
C GLN A 40 0.37 -0.53 -15.29
N ASN A 41 0.55 0.73 -15.68
CA ASN A 41 -0.59 1.61 -15.98
C ASN A 41 -1.57 1.71 -14.78
N ALA A 42 -1.03 1.67 -13.57
CA ALA A 42 -1.78 1.77 -12.33
C ALA A 42 -1.80 3.22 -11.84
N THR A 43 -2.94 3.62 -11.33
CA THR A 43 -3.12 4.87 -10.57
C THR A 43 -3.07 4.56 -9.07
N ALA A 44 -3.24 5.57 -8.22
CA ALA A 44 -3.22 5.37 -6.76
C ALA A 44 -4.30 4.41 -6.26
N ASP A 45 -5.37 4.19 -7.04
CA ASP A 45 -6.58 3.47 -6.65
C ASP A 45 -6.99 2.35 -7.61
N SER A 46 -6.34 2.23 -8.77
CA SER A 46 -6.74 1.22 -9.76
C SER A 46 -5.61 0.75 -10.67
N VAL A 47 -5.69 -0.50 -11.11
CA VAL A 47 -4.89 -1.10 -12.17
C VAL A 47 -5.82 -1.42 -13.34
N ILE A 48 -5.49 -0.91 -14.53
CA ILE A 48 -6.27 -1.13 -15.75
C ILE A 48 -5.52 -2.08 -16.67
N PHE A 49 -6.14 -3.19 -16.99
CA PHE A 49 -5.60 -4.22 -17.86
C PHE A 49 -6.62 -4.63 -18.93
N SER A 50 -6.17 -5.07 -20.10
CA SER A 50 -7.05 -5.58 -21.15
C SER A 50 -6.38 -6.69 -21.94
N PHE A 51 -7.01 -7.85 -22.00
CA PHE A 51 -6.58 -8.98 -22.85
C PHE A 51 -6.65 -8.67 -24.35
N LYS A 52 -7.38 -7.66 -24.76
CA LYS A 52 -7.46 -7.23 -26.16
C LYS A 52 -6.09 -6.87 -26.79
N LYS A 53 -5.11 -6.57 -25.97
CA LYS A 53 -3.74 -6.24 -26.40
C LYS A 53 -2.84 -7.47 -26.55
N TYR A 54 -3.33 -8.66 -26.22
CA TYR A 54 -2.55 -9.90 -26.17
C TYR A 54 -3.11 -10.95 -27.12
N ASP A 55 -2.23 -11.84 -27.56
CA ASP A 55 -2.61 -12.99 -28.38
C ASP A 55 -3.66 -13.87 -27.66
N ASP A 56 -4.55 -14.49 -28.45
CA ASP A 56 -5.63 -15.32 -27.92
C ASP A 56 -5.13 -16.58 -27.21
N ALA A 57 -3.88 -16.99 -27.44
CA ALA A 57 -3.23 -18.06 -26.69
C ALA A 57 -2.98 -17.69 -25.21
N ILE A 58 -2.93 -16.40 -24.87
CA ILE A 58 -2.75 -15.95 -23.50
C ILE A 58 -4.08 -16.06 -22.75
N GLN A 59 -4.18 -17.06 -21.88
CA GLN A 59 -5.41 -17.38 -21.15
C GLN A 59 -5.43 -16.84 -19.70
N SER A 60 -4.31 -16.37 -19.19
CA SER A 60 -4.21 -15.71 -17.87
C SER A 60 -3.12 -14.66 -17.89
N TYR A 61 -3.19 -13.74 -16.95
CA TYR A 61 -2.19 -12.70 -16.77
C TYR A 61 -2.06 -12.31 -15.31
N ASP A 62 -0.82 -12.05 -14.87
CA ASP A 62 -0.54 -11.62 -13.51
C ASP A 62 -0.46 -10.10 -13.46
N LEU A 63 -1.39 -9.51 -12.73
CA LEU A 63 -1.37 -8.10 -12.34
C LEU A 63 -0.70 -7.99 -10.98
N ASN A 64 0.11 -6.97 -10.78
CA ASN A 64 0.77 -6.73 -9.52
C ASN A 64 0.12 -5.55 -8.80
N LEU A 65 -0.44 -5.79 -7.62
CA LEU A 65 -0.83 -4.73 -6.71
C LEU A 65 0.34 -4.40 -5.79
N MET A 66 0.68 -3.13 -5.71
CA MET A 66 1.68 -2.66 -4.75
C MET A 66 1.01 -2.38 -3.41
N VAL A 67 1.46 -3.04 -2.38
CA VAL A 67 0.97 -2.86 -1.01
C VAL A 67 2.06 -2.21 -0.19
N TYR A 68 1.77 -1.06 0.40
CA TYR A 68 2.72 -0.23 1.14
C TYR A 68 2.37 -0.18 2.62
N VAL A 69 3.38 0.02 3.43
CA VAL A 69 3.27 0.22 4.88
C VAL A 69 3.83 1.57 5.25
N THR A 70 3.13 2.27 6.12
CA THR A 70 3.64 3.48 6.80
C THR A 70 4.15 3.14 8.20
N GLY A 71 4.95 4.04 8.76
CA GLY A 71 5.50 3.87 10.11
C GLY A 71 6.85 3.17 10.13
N VAL A 72 7.16 2.51 11.23
CA VAL A 72 8.45 1.87 11.43
C VAL A 72 8.49 0.50 10.76
N VAL A 73 9.59 0.21 10.07
CA VAL A 73 9.83 -1.11 9.48
C VAL A 73 9.92 -2.16 10.57
N SER A 74 9.25 -3.29 10.34
CA SER A 74 9.30 -4.43 11.25
C SER A 74 10.49 -5.33 10.96
N ASP A 75 11.10 -5.88 11.98
CA ASP A 75 12.14 -6.92 11.88
C ASP A 75 11.57 -8.31 11.57
N ARG A 76 10.24 -8.43 11.53
CA ARG A 76 9.51 -9.66 11.19
C ARG A 76 8.58 -9.42 10.02
N ALA A 77 8.35 -10.46 9.24
CA ALA A 77 7.32 -10.48 8.23
C ALA A 77 5.94 -10.26 8.86
N ARG A 78 5.06 -9.53 8.17
CA ARG A 78 3.71 -9.19 8.62
C ARG A 78 2.70 -9.57 7.58
N THR A 79 1.81 -10.47 7.93
CA THR A 79 0.69 -10.84 7.06
C THR A 79 -0.38 -9.76 7.09
N PHE A 80 -1.09 -9.62 5.99
CA PHE A 80 -2.29 -8.80 5.87
C PHE A 80 -3.41 -9.60 5.22
N ALA A 81 -4.60 -9.02 5.16
CA ALA A 81 -5.73 -9.63 4.48
C ALA A 81 -6.36 -8.63 3.51
N LEU A 82 -6.92 -9.15 2.43
CA LEU A 82 -7.76 -8.38 1.51
C LEU A 82 -9.21 -8.81 1.65
N GLU A 83 -10.07 -7.86 1.48
CA GLU A 83 -11.50 -8.06 1.33
C GLU A 83 -11.91 -7.62 -0.07
N VAL A 84 -12.56 -8.53 -0.81
CA VAL A 84 -13.21 -8.19 -2.07
C VAL A 84 -14.55 -7.57 -1.74
N LEU A 85 -14.81 -6.40 -2.31
CA LEU A 85 -16.06 -5.69 -2.10
C LEU A 85 -17.09 -6.24 -3.08
N GLU A 86 -18.23 -6.72 -2.57
CA GLU A 86 -19.33 -7.24 -3.40
C GLU A 86 -19.93 -6.14 -4.28
N ASP A 87 -20.01 -4.92 -3.74
CA ASP A 87 -20.47 -3.76 -4.48
C ASP A 87 -19.44 -3.34 -5.52
N GLY A 88 -19.85 -3.40 -6.78
CA GLY A 88 -19.00 -3.05 -7.93
C GLY A 88 -18.16 -4.20 -8.49
N THR A 89 -18.16 -5.41 -7.89
CA THR A 89 -17.55 -6.59 -8.51
C THR A 89 -18.51 -7.23 -9.52
N ASN A 90 -17.98 -7.67 -10.66
CA ASN A 90 -18.70 -8.44 -11.67
C ASN A 90 -17.95 -9.72 -12.07
N VAL A 91 -16.99 -10.13 -11.25
CA VAL A 91 -16.23 -11.37 -11.40
C VAL A 91 -16.43 -12.27 -10.20
N SER A 92 -16.43 -13.58 -10.41
CA SER A 92 -16.56 -14.56 -9.33
C SER A 92 -15.20 -14.89 -8.71
N SER A 93 -15.20 -15.50 -7.54
CA SER A 93 -13.98 -15.95 -6.86
C SER A 93 -13.18 -17.00 -7.64
N ASN A 94 -13.79 -17.63 -8.66
CA ASN A 94 -13.13 -18.59 -9.54
C ASN A 94 -12.33 -17.93 -10.67
N ASP A 95 -12.49 -16.64 -10.87
CA ASP A 95 -12.00 -15.89 -12.03
C ASP A 95 -10.65 -15.25 -11.79
N TYR A 96 -10.21 -15.21 -10.55
CA TYR A 96 -8.92 -14.65 -10.15
C TYR A 96 -8.26 -15.50 -9.05
N THR A 97 -6.98 -15.29 -8.84
CA THR A 97 -6.23 -15.83 -7.71
C THR A 97 -5.39 -14.71 -7.11
N LEU A 98 -5.45 -14.58 -5.79
CA LEU A 98 -4.59 -13.68 -5.03
C LEU A 98 -3.34 -14.45 -4.57
N GLY A 99 -2.18 -13.84 -4.71
CA GLY A 99 -0.92 -14.38 -4.22
C GLY A 99 -0.72 -14.17 -2.72
N ASP A 100 0.53 -14.29 -2.28
CA ASP A 100 0.89 -14.19 -0.86
C ASP A 100 0.64 -12.78 -0.32
N MET A 101 -0.05 -12.72 0.82
CA MET A 101 -0.42 -11.47 1.49
C MET A 101 0.53 -11.21 2.66
N GLU A 102 1.78 -10.91 2.34
CA GLU A 102 2.82 -10.70 3.34
C GLU A 102 3.74 -9.53 2.97
N ILE A 103 4.05 -8.69 3.95
CA ILE A 103 5.13 -7.70 3.87
C ILE A 103 6.37 -8.34 4.49
N PRO A 104 7.46 -8.54 3.74
CA PRO A 104 8.67 -9.15 4.27
C PRO A 104 9.31 -8.33 5.40
N ALA A 105 10.08 -9.00 6.25
CA ALA A 105 10.90 -8.33 7.27
C ALA A 105 11.82 -7.30 6.61
N GLY A 106 11.92 -6.12 7.19
CA GLY A 106 12.75 -5.04 6.69
C GLY A 106 12.17 -4.29 5.48
N ALA A 107 10.96 -4.62 5.01
CA ALA A 107 10.35 -4.00 3.84
C ALA A 107 9.26 -2.99 4.20
N TYR A 108 9.12 -1.96 3.36
CA TYR A 108 8.05 -0.97 3.38
C TYR A 108 6.92 -1.29 2.40
N TYR A 109 7.13 -2.26 1.54
CA TYR A 109 6.14 -2.67 0.56
C TYR A 109 6.30 -4.15 0.19
N ALA A 110 5.25 -4.70 -0.39
CA ALA A 110 5.26 -5.98 -1.08
C ALA A 110 4.48 -5.87 -2.39
N THR A 111 4.76 -6.77 -3.30
CA THR A 111 3.99 -6.96 -4.52
C THR A 111 3.05 -8.14 -4.32
N LEU A 112 1.76 -7.89 -4.45
CA LEU A 112 0.74 -8.92 -4.43
C LEU A 112 0.34 -9.25 -5.86
N PRO A 113 0.71 -10.42 -6.40
CA PRO A 113 0.25 -10.85 -7.70
C PRO A 113 -1.24 -11.21 -7.64
N VAL A 114 -1.99 -10.71 -8.61
CA VAL A 114 -3.38 -11.05 -8.86
C VAL A 114 -3.46 -11.68 -10.25
N THR A 115 -3.58 -13.00 -10.30
CA THR A 115 -3.74 -13.72 -11.56
C THR A 115 -5.19 -13.60 -12.03
N VAL A 116 -5.41 -13.03 -13.20
CA VAL A 116 -6.73 -12.92 -13.83
C VAL A 116 -6.82 -13.85 -15.03
N LYS A 117 -7.97 -14.50 -15.21
CA LYS A 117 -8.24 -15.40 -16.35
C LYS A 117 -8.90 -14.62 -17.48
N ARG A 118 -8.56 -14.97 -18.73
CA ARG A 118 -9.14 -14.34 -19.92
C ARG A 118 -10.63 -14.67 -20.06
N LYS A 119 -11.00 -15.92 -19.81
CA LYS A 119 -12.39 -16.39 -19.90
C LYS A 119 -12.90 -16.78 -18.53
N VAL A 120 -14.00 -16.20 -18.15
CA VAL A 120 -14.63 -16.38 -16.85
C VAL A 120 -16.13 -16.59 -17.07
N GLU A 121 -16.65 -17.78 -16.71
CA GLU A 121 -18.07 -18.12 -16.78
C GLU A 121 -18.77 -17.72 -18.11
N GLY A 122 -18.06 -17.87 -19.25
CA GLY A 122 -18.60 -17.51 -20.56
C GLY A 122 -18.37 -16.05 -20.98
N ILE A 123 -17.75 -15.24 -20.14
CA ILE A 123 -17.34 -13.87 -20.43
C ILE A 123 -15.89 -13.88 -20.94
N ASP A 124 -15.63 -13.28 -22.11
CA ASP A 124 -14.28 -13.01 -22.58
C ASP A 124 -13.85 -11.61 -22.16
N LEU A 125 -12.85 -11.52 -21.29
CA LEU A 125 -12.33 -10.24 -20.78
C LEU A 125 -11.52 -9.45 -21.82
N ALA A 126 -11.38 -9.95 -23.03
CA ALA A 126 -10.96 -9.15 -24.18
C ALA A 126 -12.08 -8.25 -24.71
N GLU A 127 -13.33 -8.64 -24.52
CA GLU A 127 -14.50 -7.94 -25.06
C GLU A 127 -15.32 -7.18 -23.99
N GLN A 128 -15.18 -7.54 -22.74
CA GLN A 128 -15.93 -6.95 -21.62
C GLN A 128 -15.01 -6.42 -20.53
N VAL A 129 -15.49 -5.46 -19.76
CA VAL A 129 -14.78 -4.91 -18.61
C VAL A 129 -15.13 -5.74 -17.37
N ALA A 130 -14.09 -6.28 -16.71
CA ALA A 130 -14.20 -6.84 -15.39
C ALA A 130 -13.77 -5.83 -14.34
N SER A 131 -14.42 -5.88 -13.19
CA SER A 131 -14.09 -5.04 -12.02
C SER A 131 -13.95 -5.93 -10.79
N LEU A 132 -12.86 -5.76 -10.07
CA LEU A 132 -12.57 -6.46 -8.82
C LEU A 132 -12.11 -5.42 -7.77
N PRO A 133 -13.04 -4.73 -7.11
CA PRO A 133 -12.68 -3.81 -6.05
C PRO A 133 -12.22 -4.57 -4.80
N VAL A 134 -11.06 -4.18 -4.29
CA VAL A 134 -10.44 -4.78 -3.12
C VAL A 134 -10.02 -3.71 -2.13
N ARG A 135 -10.04 -4.04 -0.84
CA ARG A 135 -9.45 -3.21 0.20
C ARG A 135 -8.64 -4.04 1.18
N VAL A 136 -7.67 -3.40 1.82
CA VAL A 136 -6.94 -4.03 2.91
C VAL A 136 -7.85 -4.12 4.13
N LYS A 137 -7.90 -5.29 4.73
CA LYS A 137 -8.63 -5.54 5.98
C LYS A 137 -7.68 -5.40 7.15
N ALA A 138 -8.04 -4.58 8.13
CA ALA A 138 -7.28 -4.42 9.36
C ALA A 138 -7.11 -5.75 10.09
N ASN A 139 -5.93 -5.98 10.65
CA ASN A 139 -5.62 -7.10 11.52
C ASN A 139 -4.67 -6.64 12.65
N GLU A 140 -4.17 -7.57 13.45
CA GLU A 140 -3.28 -7.29 14.59
C GLU A 140 -1.90 -6.72 14.20
N ASN A 141 -1.52 -6.78 12.94
CA ASN A 141 -0.23 -6.28 12.44
C ASN A 141 -0.30 -4.83 11.94
N PHE A 142 -1.52 -4.31 11.72
CA PHE A 142 -1.76 -3.00 11.08
C PHE A 142 -3.00 -2.30 11.64
#